data_07380c9c38a9b54ece1f246f1b5dd76b
#
_entry.id   07380c9c38a9b54ece1f246f1b5dd76b
#
_cell.length_a   1.000
_cell.length_b   1.000
_cell.length_c   1.000
_cell.angle_alpha   90.00
_cell.angle_beta   90.00
_cell.angle_gamma   90.00
#
_symmetry.space_group_name_H-M   'P 1'
#
loop_
_entity.id
_entity.type
_entity.pdbx_description
1 polymer ?
#
loop_
_entity_poly.entity_id
_entity_poly.type
_entity_poly.pdbx_seq_one_letter_code
_entity_poly.pdbx_strand_id
1 'polypeptide(L)'
;FIEDVCQSHGATYEGKMCGTLTEGSTFSFYFGHHMTTVEGGFVCTNDDKLYNLMKMKRSHGMAREATPENYKKYKKMYPEVHPMFMFVTDGYNLRSMELNAVLGSSQLKNLTKNNEIRKVNFNRFIRMVSKYPNLLFANYKEEGNSSFCFPFICKTPEVKNQLEKYLSDNGVETRPLCSGNLLRQPFLANDNKIPSPDRFPIAEALH
;
A
#
# COMPACT_ATOMS: atom_id res chain seq x y z
N PHE A 1 6.97 -13.82 -1.48
CA PHE A 1 6.87 -12.40 -1.06
C PHE A 1 5.67 -11.74 -1.74
N ILE A 2 5.05 -10.76 -1.06
CA ILE A 2 3.99 -9.92 -1.61
C ILE A 2 4.46 -8.46 -1.47
N GLU A 3 4.33 -7.69 -2.56
CA GLU A 3 4.65 -6.26 -2.53
C GLU A 3 3.44 -5.45 -2.06
N ASP A 4 3.64 -4.58 -1.08
CA ASP A 4 2.68 -3.53 -0.77
C ASP A 4 3.08 -2.24 -1.51
N VAL A 5 2.37 -1.95 -2.60
CA VAL A 5 2.59 -0.79 -3.47
C VAL A 5 1.56 0.32 -3.23
N CYS A 6 0.80 0.21 -2.14
CA CYS A 6 -0.30 1.15 -1.87
C CYS A 6 0.12 2.62 -1.88
N GLN A 7 1.35 2.91 -1.47
CA GLN A 7 1.92 4.26 -1.41
C GLN A 7 3.11 4.45 -2.36
N SER A 8 3.24 3.57 -3.37
CA SER A 8 4.42 3.51 -4.24
C SER A 8 4.09 3.40 -5.73
N HIS A 9 2.93 3.92 -6.15
CA HIS A 9 2.50 3.87 -7.55
C HIS A 9 3.56 4.52 -8.46
N GLY A 10 4.08 3.74 -9.39
CA GLY A 10 5.10 4.18 -10.34
C GLY A 10 6.52 4.25 -9.77
N ALA A 11 6.75 3.77 -8.54
CA ALA A 11 8.10 3.56 -8.03
C ALA A 11 8.79 2.40 -8.76
N THR A 12 10.12 2.44 -8.78
CA THR A 12 10.95 1.38 -9.39
C THR A 12 12.05 0.93 -8.44
N TYR A 13 12.43 -0.33 -8.56
CA TYR A 13 13.60 -0.90 -7.89
C TYR A 13 14.47 -1.58 -8.94
N GLU A 14 15.74 -1.16 -9.03
CA GLU A 14 16.70 -1.63 -10.05
C GLU A 14 16.11 -1.57 -11.49
N GLY A 15 15.42 -0.46 -11.79
CA GLY A 15 14.81 -0.21 -13.10
C GLY A 15 13.52 -0.98 -13.38
N LYS A 16 13.06 -1.85 -12.48
CA LYS A 16 11.81 -2.60 -12.61
C LYS A 16 10.69 -1.93 -11.81
N MET A 17 9.49 -1.91 -12.36
CA MET A 17 8.32 -1.33 -11.69
C MET A 17 7.98 -2.09 -10.41
N CYS A 18 7.84 -1.40 -9.29
CA CYS A 18 7.29 -1.97 -8.07
C CYS A 18 5.86 -2.48 -8.33
N GLY A 19 5.55 -3.63 -7.77
CA GLY A 19 4.31 -4.38 -8.06
C GLY A 19 4.47 -5.48 -9.12
N THR A 20 5.68 -5.61 -9.72
CA THR A 20 6.00 -6.66 -10.70
C THR A 20 7.17 -7.55 -10.29
N LEU A 21 7.67 -7.39 -9.07
CA LEU A 21 8.92 -8.02 -8.61
C LEU A 21 8.69 -9.37 -7.93
N THR A 22 7.48 -9.64 -7.48
CA THR A 22 7.14 -10.83 -6.67
C THR A 22 5.89 -11.55 -7.20
N GLU A 23 5.44 -12.59 -6.49
CA GLU A 23 4.30 -13.42 -6.87
C GLU A 23 2.96 -12.64 -6.89
N GLY A 24 2.89 -11.57 -6.11
CA GLY A 24 1.70 -10.74 -6.05
C GLY A 24 1.96 -9.38 -5.43
N SER A 25 1.12 -8.43 -5.75
CA SER A 25 1.21 -7.07 -5.24
C SER A 25 -0.15 -6.46 -4.94
N THR A 26 -0.19 -5.57 -3.97
CA THR A 26 -1.37 -4.81 -3.58
C THR A 26 -1.21 -3.33 -3.92
N PHE A 27 -2.29 -2.72 -4.37
CA PHE A 27 -2.37 -1.30 -4.68
C PHE A 27 -3.60 -0.70 -4.02
N SER A 28 -3.47 0.51 -3.50
CA SER A 28 -4.58 1.24 -2.90
C SER A 28 -4.94 2.49 -3.70
N PHE A 29 -6.23 2.73 -3.81
CA PHE A 29 -6.81 3.93 -4.39
C PHE A 29 -7.55 4.78 -3.34
N TYR A 30 -7.10 4.69 -2.09
CA TYR A 30 -7.53 5.56 -1.02
C TYR A 30 -7.32 7.03 -1.40
N PHE A 31 -8.17 7.93 -0.90
CA PHE A 31 -8.21 9.33 -1.37
C PHE A 31 -6.87 10.07 -1.24
N GLY A 32 -6.03 9.72 -0.29
CA GLY A 32 -4.72 10.37 -0.04
C GLY A 32 -3.55 9.79 -0.86
N HIS A 33 -3.77 8.77 -1.70
CA HIS A 33 -2.70 8.13 -2.46
C HIS A 33 -2.40 8.83 -3.80
N HIS A 34 -1.46 8.29 -4.59
CA HIS A 34 -1.03 8.87 -5.87
C HIS A 34 -2.16 9.07 -6.87
N MET A 35 -3.13 8.18 -6.85
CA MET A 35 -4.42 8.29 -7.51
C MET A 35 -5.50 7.72 -6.60
N THR A 36 -6.73 8.19 -6.74
CA THR A 36 -7.82 7.78 -5.86
C THR A 36 -9.07 7.39 -6.64
N THR A 37 -9.81 6.46 -6.06
CA THR A 37 -11.19 6.15 -6.45
C THR A 37 -12.15 6.39 -5.28
N VAL A 38 -11.80 7.32 -4.37
CA VAL A 38 -12.38 7.59 -3.05
C VAL A 38 -11.94 6.49 -2.09
N GLU A 39 -12.46 5.30 -2.28
CA GLU A 39 -11.99 4.03 -1.72
C GLU A 39 -11.80 3.04 -2.85
N GLY A 40 -10.87 2.11 -2.69
CA GLY A 40 -10.61 1.06 -3.68
C GLY A 40 -9.18 0.56 -3.66
N GLY A 41 -8.93 -0.42 -4.50
CA GLY A 41 -7.62 -1.02 -4.70
C GLY A 41 -7.69 -2.19 -5.65
N PHE A 42 -6.55 -2.73 -5.99
CA PHE A 42 -6.47 -3.99 -6.70
C PHE A 42 -5.29 -4.84 -6.23
N VAL A 43 -5.35 -6.11 -6.56
CA VAL A 43 -4.28 -7.08 -6.36
C VAL A 43 -3.85 -7.59 -7.72
N CYS A 44 -2.54 -7.62 -7.96
CA CYS A 44 -1.96 -8.13 -9.20
C CYS A 44 -1.16 -9.41 -8.95
N THR A 45 -1.19 -10.31 -9.90
CA THR A 45 -0.34 -11.50 -9.95
C THR A 45 -0.20 -12.00 -11.38
N ASN A 46 0.91 -12.67 -11.67
CA ASN A 46 1.12 -13.43 -12.91
C ASN A 46 0.86 -14.95 -12.73
N ASP A 47 0.48 -15.38 -11.52
CA ASP A 47 0.09 -16.77 -11.25
C ASP A 47 -1.40 -16.98 -11.50
N ASP A 48 -1.74 -17.79 -12.52
CA ASP A 48 -3.11 -18.07 -12.94
C ASP A 48 -3.95 -18.75 -11.83
N LYS A 49 -3.32 -19.57 -10.98
CA LYS A 49 -4.03 -20.24 -9.87
C LYS A 49 -4.38 -19.24 -8.79
N LEU A 50 -3.42 -18.38 -8.42
CA LEU A 50 -3.62 -17.31 -7.46
C LEU A 50 -4.65 -16.31 -7.98
N TYR A 51 -4.55 -15.88 -9.24
CA TYR A 51 -5.54 -15.01 -9.88
C TYR A 51 -6.96 -15.57 -9.80
N ASN A 52 -7.14 -16.84 -10.17
CA ASN A 52 -8.42 -17.51 -10.14
C ASN A 52 -8.99 -17.60 -8.70
N LEU A 53 -8.14 -17.94 -7.73
CA LEU A 53 -8.52 -18.00 -6.32
C LEU A 53 -8.95 -16.64 -5.79
N MET A 54 -8.18 -15.57 -6.07
CA MET A 54 -8.48 -14.20 -5.65
C MET A 54 -9.80 -13.69 -6.22
N LYS A 55 -10.11 -13.98 -7.49
CA LYS A 55 -11.40 -13.64 -8.10
C LYS A 55 -12.57 -14.27 -7.34
N MET A 56 -12.47 -15.54 -7.00
CA MET A 56 -13.50 -16.24 -6.23
C MET A 56 -13.60 -15.67 -4.81
N LYS A 57 -12.46 -15.54 -4.10
CA LYS A 57 -12.42 -15.02 -2.73
C LYS A 57 -12.95 -13.59 -2.61
N ARG A 58 -12.70 -12.74 -3.59
CA ARG A 58 -13.24 -11.37 -3.66
C ARG A 58 -14.78 -11.36 -3.67
N SER A 59 -15.41 -12.43 -4.18
CA SER A 59 -16.84 -12.53 -4.40
C SER A 59 -17.42 -13.81 -3.76
N HIS A 60 -17.36 -13.87 -2.43
CA HIS A 60 -17.97 -14.91 -1.59
C HIS A 60 -17.45 -16.34 -1.80
N GLY A 61 -16.37 -16.56 -2.54
CA GLY A 61 -15.89 -17.91 -2.90
C GLY A 61 -16.71 -18.58 -4.02
N MET A 62 -17.44 -17.81 -4.82
CA MET A 62 -18.33 -18.32 -5.87
C MET A 62 -17.55 -18.88 -7.06
N ALA A 63 -17.89 -20.10 -7.46
CA ALA A 63 -17.30 -20.78 -8.63
C ALA A 63 -17.51 -20.00 -9.94
N ARG A 64 -18.62 -19.27 -10.10
CA ARG A 64 -18.92 -18.49 -11.31
C ARG A 64 -17.95 -17.33 -11.56
N GLU A 65 -17.21 -16.92 -10.55
CA GLU A 65 -16.16 -15.89 -10.66
C GLU A 65 -14.83 -16.46 -11.17
N ALA A 66 -14.69 -17.78 -11.16
CA ALA A 66 -13.54 -18.47 -11.71
C ALA A 66 -13.40 -18.24 -13.23
N THR A 67 -12.23 -18.59 -13.78
CA THR A 67 -12.06 -18.64 -15.23
C THR A 67 -13.07 -19.62 -15.85
N PRO A 68 -13.47 -19.43 -17.12
CA PRO A 68 -14.46 -20.31 -17.77
C PRO A 68 -14.09 -21.78 -17.72
N GLU A 69 -12.81 -22.10 -17.81
CA GLU A 69 -12.29 -23.46 -17.73
C GLU A 69 -12.50 -24.06 -16.33
N ASN A 70 -12.07 -23.31 -15.28
CA ASN A 70 -12.23 -23.76 -13.90
C ASN A 70 -13.70 -23.84 -13.49
N TYR A 71 -14.53 -22.92 -13.96
CA TYR A 71 -15.98 -22.99 -13.72
C TYR A 71 -16.62 -24.26 -14.33
N LYS A 72 -16.24 -24.62 -15.56
CA LYS A 72 -16.67 -25.89 -16.17
C LYS A 72 -16.24 -27.11 -15.35
N LYS A 73 -14.99 -27.08 -14.85
CA LYS A 73 -14.45 -28.15 -13.98
C LYS A 73 -15.28 -28.28 -12.70
N TYR A 74 -15.57 -27.17 -12.01
CA TYR A 74 -16.37 -27.20 -10.77
C TYR A 74 -17.78 -27.73 -11.03
N LYS A 75 -18.44 -27.31 -12.10
CA LYS A 75 -19.77 -27.85 -12.44
C LYS A 75 -19.78 -29.37 -12.69
N LYS A 76 -18.69 -29.89 -13.24
CA LYS A 76 -18.53 -31.33 -13.45
C LYS A 76 -18.25 -32.08 -12.13
N MET A 77 -17.52 -31.44 -11.21
CA MET A 77 -17.19 -32.05 -9.90
C MET A 77 -18.35 -32.06 -8.93
N TYR A 78 -19.27 -31.12 -9.04
CA TYR A 78 -20.40 -30.93 -8.11
C TYR A 78 -21.71 -30.77 -8.90
N PRO A 79 -22.18 -31.84 -9.62
CA PRO A 79 -23.32 -31.74 -10.48
C PRO A 79 -24.65 -31.54 -9.74
N GLU A 80 -24.70 -31.89 -8.45
CA GLU A 80 -25.84 -31.73 -7.56
C GLU A 80 -26.01 -30.30 -7.03
N VAL A 81 -24.97 -29.44 -7.13
CA VAL A 81 -25.01 -28.07 -6.64
C VAL A 81 -25.47 -27.12 -7.74
N HIS A 82 -26.45 -26.27 -7.41
CA HIS A 82 -26.95 -25.29 -8.38
C HIS A 82 -25.80 -24.35 -8.84
N PRO A 83 -25.48 -24.26 -10.15
CA PRO A 83 -24.27 -23.60 -10.65
C PRO A 83 -24.20 -22.12 -10.30
N MET A 84 -25.32 -21.43 -10.12
CA MET A 84 -25.36 -20.01 -9.79
C MET A 84 -24.89 -19.71 -8.35
N PHE A 85 -25.06 -20.65 -7.43
CA PHE A 85 -24.78 -20.52 -6.00
C PHE A 85 -23.83 -21.60 -5.50
N MET A 86 -22.87 -21.97 -6.34
CA MET A 86 -21.80 -22.90 -5.98
C MET A 86 -20.64 -22.12 -5.34
N PHE A 87 -20.35 -22.43 -4.08
CA PHE A 87 -19.23 -21.85 -3.31
C PHE A 87 -18.15 -22.91 -3.16
N VAL A 88 -16.98 -22.66 -3.72
CA VAL A 88 -15.88 -23.65 -3.78
C VAL A 88 -14.76 -23.34 -2.81
N THR A 89 -14.81 -22.18 -2.18
CA THR A 89 -13.89 -21.75 -1.13
C THR A 89 -14.62 -20.74 -0.22
N ASP A 90 -14.04 -20.47 0.96
CA ASP A 90 -14.38 -19.29 1.74
C ASP A 90 -14.11 -18.00 0.95
N GLY A 91 -14.78 -16.92 1.28
CA GLY A 91 -14.60 -15.66 0.57
C GLY A 91 -15.20 -14.46 1.27
N TYR A 92 -14.95 -13.30 0.67
CA TYR A 92 -15.35 -11.99 1.17
C TYR A 92 -16.29 -11.31 0.19
N ASN A 93 -16.88 -10.20 0.59
CA ASN A 93 -17.56 -9.28 -0.33
C ASN A 93 -16.70 -8.04 -0.54
N LEU A 94 -15.73 -8.13 -1.46
CA LEU A 94 -14.73 -7.08 -1.74
C LEU A 94 -14.81 -6.57 -3.19
N ARG A 95 -15.99 -6.62 -3.78
CA ARG A 95 -16.20 -6.14 -5.15
C ARG A 95 -16.20 -4.62 -5.19
N SER A 96 -15.43 -4.05 -6.11
CA SER A 96 -15.48 -2.62 -6.43
C SER A 96 -16.69 -2.30 -7.32
N MET A 97 -17.07 -1.03 -7.36
CA MET A 97 -18.10 -0.51 -8.26
C MET A 97 -17.47 0.05 -9.53
N GLU A 98 -18.25 0.08 -10.63
CA GLU A 98 -17.78 0.68 -11.89
C GLU A 98 -17.51 2.18 -11.76
N LEU A 99 -18.18 2.88 -10.86
CA LEU A 99 -17.90 4.29 -10.55
C LEU A 99 -16.45 4.50 -10.12
N ASN A 100 -15.89 3.58 -9.31
CA ASN A 100 -14.49 3.62 -8.94
C ASN A 100 -13.57 3.51 -10.16
N ALA A 101 -13.91 2.65 -11.12
CA ALA A 101 -13.13 2.46 -12.34
C ALA A 101 -13.14 3.72 -13.23
N VAL A 102 -14.27 4.42 -13.33
CA VAL A 102 -14.37 5.68 -14.07
C VAL A 102 -13.45 6.74 -13.46
N LEU A 103 -13.50 6.91 -12.14
CA LEU A 103 -12.62 7.85 -11.42
C LEU A 103 -11.14 7.48 -11.62
N GLY A 104 -10.79 6.22 -11.41
CA GLY A 104 -9.42 5.72 -11.56
C GLY A 104 -8.88 5.92 -12.98
N SER A 105 -9.68 5.62 -14.01
CA SER A 105 -9.31 5.79 -15.41
C SER A 105 -9.04 7.27 -15.77
N SER A 106 -9.78 8.19 -15.16
CA SER A 106 -9.54 9.62 -15.32
C SER A 106 -8.19 10.04 -14.71
N GLN A 107 -7.88 9.57 -13.51
CA GLN A 107 -6.65 9.94 -12.80
C GLN A 107 -5.40 9.27 -13.36
N LEU A 108 -5.53 8.04 -13.86
CA LEU A 108 -4.41 7.28 -14.44
C LEU A 108 -3.71 8.07 -15.57
N LYS A 109 -4.45 8.86 -16.34
CA LYS A 109 -3.90 9.71 -17.40
C LYS A 109 -2.86 10.72 -16.91
N ASN A 110 -2.96 11.11 -15.65
CA ASN A 110 -2.06 12.10 -15.03
C ASN A 110 -1.00 11.49 -14.11
N LEU A 111 -1.06 10.18 -13.83
CA LEU A 111 -0.20 9.55 -12.83
C LEU A 111 1.28 9.76 -13.12
N THR A 112 1.74 9.51 -14.35
CA THR A 112 3.15 9.68 -14.74
C THR A 112 3.61 11.12 -14.54
N LYS A 113 2.84 12.10 -15.02
CA LYS A 113 3.15 13.52 -14.86
C LYS A 113 3.21 13.92 -13.39
N ASN A 114 2.26 13.44 -12.58
CA ASN A 114 2.23 13.74 -11.15
C ASN A 114 3.42 13.13 -10.42
N ASN A 115 3.83 11.92 -10.79
CA ASN A 115 5.02 11.28 -10.22
C ASN A 115 6.31 12.04 -10.53
N GLU A 116 6.46 12.57 -11.73
CA GLU A 116 7.63 13.42 -12.07
C GLU A 116 7.65 14.70 -11.22
N ILE A 117 6.51 15.34 -10.99
CA ILE A 117 6.42 16.51 -10.10
C ILE A 117 6.79 16.12 -8.67
N ARG A 118 6.27 14.98 -8.16
CA ARG A 118 6.59 14.46 -6.84
C ARG A 118 8.09 14.19 -6.67
N LYS A 119 8.71 13.57 -7.67
CA LYS A 119 10.15 13.31 -7.70
C LYS A 119 10.98 14.60 -7.62
N VAL A 120 10.65 15.60 -8.43
CA VAL A 120 11.32 16.91 -8.38
C VAL A 120 11.18 17.55 -7.01
N ASN A 121 9.99 17.52 -6.42
CA ASN A 121 9.74 18.07 -5.08
C ASN A 121 10.48 17.29 -3.99
N PHE A 122 10.54 15.96 -4.09
CA PHE A 122 11.27 15.13 -3.14
C PHE A 122 12.77 15.41 -3.18
N ASN A 123 13.34 15.61 -4.37
CA ASN A 123 14.76 16.00 -4.50
C ASN A 123 15.04 17.39 -3.92
N ARG A 124 14.07 18.32 -3.98
CA ARG A 124 14.17 19.61 -3.28
C ARG A 124 14.13 19.42 -1.77
N PHE A 125 13.23 18.56 -1.28
CA PHE A 125 13.14 18.22 0.13
C PHE A 125 14.45 17.63 0.65
N ILE A 126 15.03 16.64 -0.02
CA ILE A 126 16.33 16.06 0.38
C ILE A 126 17.41 17.11 0.48
N ARG A 127 17.55 17.98 -0.52
CA ARG A 127 18.50 19.08 -0.50
C ARG A 127 18.27 20.07 0.65
N MET A 128 17.02 20.27 1.05
CA MET A 128 16.67 21.11 2.19
C MET A 128 17.08 20.46 3.51
N VAL A 129 16.65 19.22 3.77
CA VAL A 129 16.95 18.55 5.05
C VAL A 129 18.44 18.30 5.24
N SER A 130 19.19 18.09 4.16
CA SER A 130 20.65 17.93 4.19
C SER A 130 21.40 19.17 4.69
N LYS A 131 20.76 20.33 4.73
CA LYS A 131 21.35 21.55 5.31
C LYS A 131 21.31 21.57 6.84
N TYR A 132 20.53 20.67 7.44
CA TYR A 132 20.31 20.63 8.89
C TYR A 132 20.72 19.27 9.51
N PRO A 133 21.98 18.82 9.30
CA PRO A 133 22.43 17.49 9.71
C PRO A 133 22.44 17.30 11.24
N ASN A 134 22.43 18.40 12.02
CA ASN A 134 22.38 18.35 13.48
C ASN A 134 20.93 18.14 14.01
N LEU A 135 19.91 18.41 13.20
CA LEU A 135 18.50 18.35 13.59
C LEU A 135 17.78 17.18 12.95
N LEU A 136 18.13 16.83 11.70
CA LEU A 136 17.41 15.86 10.88
C LEU A 136 18.37 14.79 10.33
N PHE A 137 17.83 13.58 10.14
CA PHE A 137 18.46 12.57 9.29
C PHE A 137 18.10 12.85 7.83
N ALA A 138 19.07 12.67 6.92
CA ALA A 138 18.92 13.01 5.50
C ALA A 138 19.27 11.85 4.55
N ASN A 139 19.36 10.63 5.05
CA ASN A 139 19.74 9.43 4.26
C ASN A 139 18.53 8.87 3.50
N TYR A 140 18.03 9.62 2.53
CA TYR A 140 16.91 9.20 1.69
C TYR A 140 17.41 8.64 0.36
N LYS A 141 16.72 7.60 -0.14
CA LYS A 141 16.95 7.06 -1.48
C LYS A 141 16.16 7.87 -2.51
N GLU A 142 16.86 8.48 -3.47
CA GLU A 142 16.24 9.27 -4.55
C GLU A 142 15.81 8.38 -5.71
N GLU A 143 16.64 7.39 -6.04
CA GLU A 143 16.44 6.52 -7.20
C GLU A 143 15.18 5.66 -7.04
N GLY A 144 14.34 5.67 -8.08
CA GLY A 144 13.14 4.88 -8.14
C GLY A 144 11.98 5.36 -7.28
N ASN A 145 12.16 6.43 -6.50
CA ASN A 145 11.14 6.92 -5.57
C ASN A 145 10.03 7.69 -6.29
N SER A 146 8.77 7.37 -6.02
CA SER A 146 7.58 8.10 -6.50
C SER A 146 7.03 9.10 -5.47
N SER A 147 7.65 9.18 -4.30
CA SER A 147 7.40 10.15 -3.21
C SER A 147 5.92 10.35 -2.84
N PHE A 148 5.42 9.53 -1.94
CA PHE A 148 4.08 9.70 -1.36
C PHE A 148 4.02 10.91 -0.42
N CYS A 149 5.05 11.10 0.43
CA CYS A 149 5.14 12.16 1.43
C CYS A 149 6.59 12.62 1.61
N PHE A 150 6.79 13.64 2.44
CA PHE A 150 8.10 14.13 2.87
C PHE A 150 8.35 13.69 4.32
N PRO A 151 9.05 12.57 4.56
CA PRO A 151 9.28 12.07 5.90
C PRO A 151 10.39 12.90 6.59
N PHE A 152 10.05 13.58 7.67
CA PHE A 152 11.03 14.19 8.55
C PHE A 152 11.43 13.21 9.66
N ILE A 153 12.69 12.79 9.68
CA ILE A 153 13.24 11.97 10.76
C ILE A 153 14.09 12.89 11.64
N CYS A 154 13.50 13.33 12.74
CA CYS A 154 14.12 14.25 13.68
C CYS A 154 15.09 13.51 14.60
N LYS A 155 16.17 14.17 15.01
CA LYS A 155 17.18 13.57 15.91
C LYS A 155 16.77 13.55 17.37
N THR A 156 15.83 14.42 17.76
CA THR A 156 15.28 14.44 19.11
C THR A 156 13.78 14.73 19.11
N PRO A 157 13.05 14.33 20.16
CA PRO A 157 11.63 14.65 20.31
C PRO A 157 11.35 16.16 20.34
N GLU A 158 12.25 16.95 20.90
CA GLU A 158 12.10 18.41 20.97
C GLU A 158 12.10 19.03 19.57
N VAL A 159 13.04 18.61 18.71
CA VAL A 159 13.11 19.05 17.30
C VAL A 159 11.83 18.63 16.57
N LYS A 160 11.35 17.41 16.77
CA LYS A 160 10.10 16.91 16.18
C LYS A 160 8.93 17.77 16.59
N ASN A 161 8.75 18.04 17.89
CA ASN A 161 7.62 18.81 18.39
C ASN A 161 7.64 20.29 17.91
N GLN A 162 8.83 20.91 17.87
CA GLN A 162 8.99 22.27 17.35
C GLN A 162 8.68 22.34 15.84
N LEU A 163 9.19 21.37 15.07
CA LEU A 163 8.94 21.31 13.63
C LEU A 163 7.48 21.07 13.31
N GLU A 164 6.84 20.12 13.99
CA GLU A 164 5.43 19.81 13.83
C GLU A 164 4.55 21.03 14.12
N LYS A 165 4.82 21.72 15.25
CA LYS A 165 4.12 22.95 15.59
C LYS A 165 4.33 24.03 14.52
N TYR A 166 5.55 24.26 14.08
CA TYR A 166 5.86 25.26 13.07
C TYR A 166 5.14 24.98 11.73
N LEU A 167 5.14 23.72 11.27
CA LEU A 167 4.47 23.32 10.05
C LEU A 167 2.95 23.51 10.17
N SER A 168 2.37 23.10 11.29
CA SER A 168 0.93 23.27 11.58
C SER A 168 0.54 24.75 11.62
N ASP A 169 1.29 25.59 12.31
CA ASP A 169 1.05 27.05 12.40
C ASP A 169 1.13 27.74 11.02
N ASN A 170 1.83 27.13 10.06
CA ASN A 170 1.95 27.61 8.68
C ASN A 170 1.03 26.86 7.69
N GLY A 171 0.03 26.13 8.17
CA GLY A 171 -0.99 25.49 7.35
C GLY A 171 -0.51 24.24 6.61
N VAL A 172 0.59 23.63 7.04
CA VAL A 172 1.10 22.37 6.49
C VAL A 172 0.59 21.20 7.34
N GLU A 173 -0.20 20.32 6.74
CA GLU A 173 -0.69 19.12 7.40
C GLU A 173 0.48 18.17 7.66
N THR A 174 0.57 17.69 8.89
CA THR A 174 1.55 16.67 9.31
C THR A 174 0.84 15.44 9.84
N ARG A 175 1.50 14.29 9.74
CA ARG A 175 1.06 13.04 10.33
C ARG A 175 2.22 12.34 11.01
N PRO A 176 2.01 11.69 12.16
CA PRO A 176 3.03 10.84 12.75
C PRO A 176 3.37 9.68 11.82
N LEU A 177 4.55 9.10 12.00
CA LEU A 177 4.91 7.86 11.33
C LEU A 177 3.87 6.79 11.67
N CYS A 178 3.30 6.17 10.62
CA CYS A 178 2.20 5.22 10.80
C CYS A 178 2.64 4.04 11.69
N SER A 179 1.89 3.79 12.76
CA SER A 179 2.11 2.74 13.76
C SER A 179 3.37 2.85 14.61
N GLY A 180 4.40 3.58 14.19
CA GLY A 180 5.70 3.56 14.86
C GLY A 180 6.22 2.11 14.99
N ASN A 181 6.55 1.65 16.21
CA ASN A 181 6.79 0.24 16.45
C ASN A 181 5.47 -0.54 16.56
N LEU A 182 5.14 -1.32 15.54
CA LEU A 182 3.88 -2.07 15.46
C LEU A 182 3.67 -3.01 16.66
N LEU A 183 4.74 -3.52 17.27
CA LEU A 183 4.66 -4.41 18.43
C LEU A 183 4.14 -3.71 19.70
N ARG A 184 4.08 -2.39 19.72
CA ARG A 184 3.45 -1.62 20.80
C ARG A 184 1.94 -1.42 20.61
N GLN A 185 1.39 -1.85 19.48
CA GLN A 185 -0.04 -1.70 19.23
C GLN A 185 -0.85 -2.66 20.12
N PRO A 186 -1.98 -2.19 20.72
CA PRO A 186 -2.75 -2.96 21.68
C PRO A 186 -3.22 -4.33 21.19
N PHE A 187 -3.51 -4.48 19.90
CA PHE A 187 -3.99 -5.75 19.34
C PHE A 187 -2.92 -6.85 19.32
N LEU A 188 -1.63 -6.51 19.47
CA LEU A 188 -0.52 -7.44 19.58
C LEU A 188 -0.06 -7.65 21.03
N ALA A 189 -0.47 -6.79 21.97
CA ALA A 189 0.04 -6.77 23.34
C ALA A 189 -0.24 -8.06 24.14
N ASN A 190 -1.25 -8.81 23.77
CA ASN A 190 -1.69 -10.02 24.45
C ASN A 190 -1.26 -11.33 23.75
N ASP A 191 -0.48 -11.25 22.67
CA ASP A 191 0.02 -12.44 21.96
C ASP A 191 1.42 -12.80 22.44
N ASN A 192 1.50 -13.82 23.30
CA ASN A 192 2.77 -14.33 23.85
C ASN A 192 3.75 -14.89 22.81
N LYS A 193 3.34 -15.04 21.56
CA LYS A 193 4.21 -15.47 20.44
C LYS A 193 4.96 -14.33 19.80
N ILE A 194 4.57 -13.09 20.12
CA ILE A 194 5.16 -11.88 19.55
C ILE A 194 6.39 -11.46 20.35
N PRO A 195 7.52 -11.15 19.69
CA PRO A 195 8.73 -10.73 20.39
C PRO A 195 8.53 -9.37 21.05
N SER A 196 9.29 -9.11 22.13
CA SER A 196 9.32 -7.80 22.78
C SER A 196 9.67 -6.68 21.80
N PRO A 197 9.01 -5.51 21.87
CA PRO A 197 9.35 -4.32 21.08
C PRO A 197 10.82 -3.94 21.12
N ASP A 198 11.48 -4.12 22.26
CA ASP A 198 12.90 -3.74 22.48
C ASP A 198 13.89 -4.52 21.59
N ARG A 199 13.44 -5.62 20.96
CA ARG A 199 14.25 -6.35 19.97
C ARG A 199 14.43 -5.59 18.65
N PHE A 200 13.71 -4.50 18.46
CA PHE A 200 13.69 -3.71 17.22
C PHE A 200 14.05 -2.23 17.53
N PRO A 201 15.30 -1.96 17.88
CA PRO A 201 15.71 -0.64 18.42
C PRO A 201 15.51 0.50 17.42
N ILE A 202 15.59 0.23 16.10
CA ILE A 202 15.34 1.27 15.08
C ILE A 202 13.85 1.62 15.01
N ALA A 203 12.97 0.61 15.01
CA ALA A 203 11.53 0.85 15.04
C ALA A 203 11.10 1.54 16.34
N GLU A 204 11.76 1.21 17.45
CA GLU A 204 11.54 1.81 18.76
C GLU A 204 11.98 3.29 18.79
N ALA A 205 13.11 3.61 18.18
CA ALA A 205 13.60 4.99 18.08
C ALA A 205 12.74 5.89 17.19
N LEU A 206 11.95 5.30 16.30
CA LEU A 206 11.02 6.00 15.40
C LEU A 206 9.58 6.05 15.95
N HIS A 207 9.29 5.33 17.05
CA HIS A 207 7.98 5.30 17.70
C HIS A 207 7.74 6.59 18.49
#